data_b0d0e3c84aa9524a5bfeca79d005fd17
#
_entry.id   b0d0e3c84aa9524a5bfeca79d005fd17
#
_cell.length_a   1.000
_cell.length_b   1.000
_cell.length_c   1.000
_cell.angle_alpha   90.00
_cell.angle_beta   90.00
_cell.angle_gamma   90.00
#
_symmetry.space_group_name_H-M   'P 1'
#
loop_
_entity.id
_entity.type
_entity.pdbx_description
1 polymer ?
#
loop_
_entity_poly.entity_id
_entity_poly.type
_entity_poly.pdbx_seq_one_letter_code
_entity_poly.pdbx_strand_id
1 'polypeptide(L)'
;MVSKKIIKIAIGLCLFLIAPLTEAQEIDLLLKNGHVIDPKNKINSRMDVAIVDGKIFQVASDIPESNAKKVIDAKGLYVSPGFIDIHTHVFVGSKPGFADGINSMSPDDFTCRSGVTTVVDAGTSGWRNFPLFKDQVIDKSKTRILTFLNIAGWGMSGKLAAENIDDMNPDSAFFTIQKYPETIVGIKIGHYEGKDWTPFDQALAAAEKSNVPLLVECHLPQYPLEDQLNRMRPGDIITHSFEKVSERMSVIDEQGLVRPFVKEAQKKGILFDVGHGGAGFWFSEAMPALKQGLLPNSFGTDLHRFSVNSGMKDMLNVMSKYLNMGMKKEDVILRATWAPAQSIKREDLGHLSQGAVADIAVWSIRKGNFGFIDAGGNKIEGDRKLEAELTLREGKIVWDLNGLAAKKFVE
;
A
#
# COMPACT_ATOMS: atom_id res chain seq x y z
N MET A 1 53.10 -47.96 68.58
CA MET A 1 52.64 -46.70 67.98
C MET A 1 52.79 -46.81 66.49
N VAL A 2 51.64 -47.04 65.79
CA VAL A 2 51.60 -47.20 64.33
C VAL A 2 50.80 -46.04 63.75
N SER A 3 51.49 -45.19 62.97
CA SER A 3 50.93 -44.00 62.34
C SER A 3 50.18 -44.41 61.06
N LYS A 4 48.87 -44.14 61.01
CA LYS A 4 48.03 -44.30 59.79
C LYS A 4 48.15 -43.06 58.96
N LYS A 5 48.75 -43.16 57.74
CA LYS A 5 48.70 -42.16 56.70
C LYS A 5 47.34 -42.26 55.95
N ILE A 6 46.53 -41.22 55.97
CA ILE A 6 45.31 -41.11 55.18
C ILE A 6 45.65 -40.46 53.82
N ILE A 7 45.46 -41.22 52.74
CA ILE A 7 45.64 -40.74 51.35
C ILE A 7 44.24 -40.12 50.94
N LYS A 8 44.18 -38.82 50.71
CA LYS A 8 43.01 -38.14 50.11
C LYS A 8 43.12 -38.23 48.57
N ILE A 9 42.21 -39.01 47.97
CA ILE A 9 42.01 -39.05 46.54
C ILE A 9 41.05 -37.92 46.18
N ALA A 10 41.50 -36.89 45.47
CA ALA A 10 40.69 -35.87 44.86
C ALA A 10 40.13 -36.36 43.53
N ILE A 11 38.85 -36.67 43.49
CA ILE A 11 38.12 -36.96 42.23
C ILE A 11 37.74 -35.62 41.60
N GLY A 12 38.48 -35.23 40.56
CA GLY A 12 38.13 -34.09 39.73
C GLY A 12 36.92 -34.41 38.84
N LEU A 13 35.74 -33.84 39.13
CA LEU A 13 34.55 -33.94 38.33
C LEU A 13 34.69 -32.98 37.15
N CYS A 14 35.07 -33.46 35.96
CA CYS A 14 34.97 -32.68 34.71
C CYS A 14 33.51 -32.56 34.29
N LEU A 15 32.86 -31.45 34.61
CA LEU A 15 31.60 -31.08 34.01
C LEU A 15 31.86 -30.68 32.55
N PHE A 16 31.58 -31.59 31.63
CA PHE A 16 31.38 -31.24 30.22
C PHE A 16 30.10 -30.43 30.10
N LEU A 17 30.21 -29.13 29.94
CA LEU A 17 29.13 -28.26 29.47
C LEU A 17 28.84 -28.66 28.02
N ILE A 18 27.84 -29.54 27.84
CA ILE A 18 27.22 -29.74 26.53
C ILE A 18 26.40 -28.49 26.24
N ALA A 19 26.98 -27.53 25.53
CA ALA A 19 26.20 -26.46 24.95
C ALA A 19 25.15 -27.12 24.00
N PRO A 20 23.87 -26.80 24.11
CA PRO A 20 22.89 -27.29 23.15
C PRO A 20 23.35 -26.82 21.77
N LEU A 21 23.57 -27.75 20.85
CA LEU A 21 23.66 -27.49 19.43
C LEU A 21 22.28 -26.92 19.06
N THR A 22 22.16 -25.61 19.05
CA THR A 22 20.99 -24.96 18.39
C THR A 22 21.12 -25.34 16.92
N GLU A 23 20.26 -26.25 16.46
CA GLU A 23 20.11 -26.47 15.04
C GLU A 23 19.87 -25.11 14.40
N ALA A 24 20.69 -24.73 13.45
CA ALA A 24 20.53 -23.48 12.72
C ALA A 24 19.16 -23.54 12.05
N GLN A 25 18.32 -22.56 12.34
CA GLN A 25 16.94 -22.52 11.79
C GLN A 25 17.02 -22.59 10.27
N GLU A 26 16.30 -23.54 9.66
CA GLU A 26 16.24 -23.73 8.23
C GLU A 26 15.48 -22.56 7.59
N ILE A 27 16.06 -21.94 6.58
CA ILE A 27 15.50 -20.80 5.84
C ILE A 27 14.69 -21.34 4.66
N ASP A 28 13.40 -20.99 4.58
CA ASP A 28 12.55 -21.46 3.48
C ASP A 28 12.94 -20.81 2.15
N LEU A 29 13.20 -19.50 2.15
CA LEU A 29 13.65 -18.75 1.00
C LEU A 29 14.64 -17.65 1.39
N LEU A 30 15.74 -17.57 0.65
CA LEU A 30 16.77 -16.55 0.80
C LEU A 30 16.90 -15.74 -0.47
N LEU A 31 16.63 -14.43 -0.37
CA LEU A 31 16.96 -13.45 -1.43
C LEU A 31 18.39 -12.97 -1.18
N LYS A 32 19.30 -13.23 -2.12
CA LYS A 32 20.72 -12.85 -2.02
C LYS A 32 21.03 -11.62 -2.83
N ASN A 33 22.00 -10.84 -2.37
CA ASN A 33 22.68 -9.80 -3.12
C ASN A 33 21.81 -8.61 -3.58
N GLY A 34 20.57 -8.51 -3.14
CA GLY A 34 19.67 -7.42 -3.55
C GLY A 34 20.05 -6.07 -2.96
N HIS A 35 19.75 -4.98 -3.66
CA HIS A 35 19.83 -3.65 -3.05
C HIS A 35 18.52 -3.38 -2.28
N VAL A 36 18.56 -3.60 -0.96
CA VAL A 36 17.39 -3.45 -0.10
C VAL A 36 17.11 -1.97 0.16
N ILE A 37 15.84 -1.58 -0.05
CA ILE A 37 15.31 -0.26 0.33
C ILE A 37 14.12 -0.50 1.27
N ASP A 38 14.35 -0.26 2.56
CA ASP A 38 13.33 -0.34 3.60
C ASP A 38 13.29 0.96 4.41
N PRO A 39 12.37 1.87 4.10
CA PRO A 39 12.32 3.19 4.71
C PRO A 39 12.07 3.17 6.22
N LYS A 40 11.25 2.24 6.74
CA LYS A 40 11.00 2.11 8.18
C LYS A 40 12.30 1.81 8.94
N ASN A 41 13.09 0.88 8.43
CA ASN A 41 14.33 0.43 9.06
C ASN A 41 15.55 1.25 8.61
N LYS A 42 15.36 2.27 7.77
CA LYS A 42 16.41 3.15 7.22
C LYS A 42 17.50 2.36 6.48
N ILE A 43 17.12 1.27 5.80
CA ILE A 43 18.01 0.47 4.99
C ILE A 43 17.98 0.99 3.55
N ASN A 44 19.17 1.23 2.97
CA ASN A 44 19.36 1.56 1.57
C ASN A 44 20.76 1.05 1.15
N SER A 45 20.91 -0.25 1.07
CA SER A 45 22.21 -0.90 0.79
C SER A 45 22.04 -2.34 0.29
N ARG A 46 23.13 -2.92 -0.20
CA ARG A 46 23.14 -4.34 -0.56
C ARG A 46 22.99 -5.20 0.69
N MET A 47 21.95 -6.03 0.73
CA MET A 47 21.58 -6.92 1.81
C MET A 47 20.97 -8.22 1.26
N ASP A 48 20.95 -9.24 2.10
CA ASP A 48 20.21 -10.47 1.92
C ASP A 48 18.94 -10.44 2.78
N VAL A 49 17.89 -11.13 2.35
CA VAL A 49 16.64 -11.25 3.08
C VAL A 49 16.29 -12.73 3.24
N ALA A 50 16.29 -13.22 4.48
CA ALA A 50 15.89 -14.57 4.82
C ALA A 50 14.43 -14.63 5.28
N ILE A 51 13.73 -15.65 4.82
CA ILE A 51 12.30 -15.87 5.07
C ILE A 51 12.10 -17.24 5.67
N VAL A 52 11.33 -17.30 6.77
CA VAL A 52 10.93 -18.54 7.46
C VAL A 52 9.44 -18.43 7.79
N ASP A 53 8.67 -19.46 7.50
CA ASP A 53 7.21 -19.54 7.80
C ASP A 53 6.44 -18.29 7.34
N GLY A 54 6.77 -17.77 6.13
CA GLY A 54 6.11 -16.61 5.55
C GLY A 54 6.43 -15.27 6.22
N LYS A 55 7.43 -15.21 7.10
CA LYS A 55 7.88 -14.01 7.82
C LYS A 55 9.32 -13.69 7.53
N ILE A 56 9.68 -12.42 7.67
CA ILE A 56 11.06 -11.96 7.63
C ILE A 56 11.79 -12.54 8.85
N PHE A 57 12.76 -13.40 8.59
CA PHE A 57 13.60 -13.96 9.63
C PHE A 57 14.78 -13.03 9.92
N GLN A 58 15.46 -12.58 8.86
CA GLN A 58 16.63 -11.71 8.99
C GLN A 58 16.85 -10.88 7.73
N VAL A 59 17.35 -9.65 7.90
CA VAL A 59 17.93 -8.81 6.84
C VAL A 59 19.37 -8.50 7.26
N ALA A 60 20.36 -8.97 6.48
CA ALA A 60 21.78 -8.80 6.81
C ALA A 60 22.64 -8.72 5.54
N SER A 61 23.88 -8.26 5.67
CA SER A 61 24.81 -8.08 4.54
C SER A 61 25.29 -9.41 3.92
N ASP A 62 25.30 -10.47 4.70
CA ASP A 62 25.68 -11.80 4.24
C ASP A 62 25.01 -12.88 5.10
N ILE A 63 24.14 -13.67 4.48
CA ILE A 63 23.45 -14.80 5.10
C ILE A 63 23.91 -16.08 4.38
N PRO A 64 24.44 -17.09 5.10
CA PRO A 64 24.91 -18.33 4.48
C PRO A 64 23.80 -19.06 3.72
N GLU A 65 24.08 -19.45 2.49
CA GLU A 65 23.15 -20.19 1.63
C GLU A 65 22.92 -21.63 2.09
N SER A 66 23.88 -22.19 2.84
CA SER A 66 23.87 -23.59 3.30
C SER A 66 22.63 -23.98 4.11
N ASN A 67 21.95 -22.97 4.71
CA ASN A 67 20.78 -23.17 5.57
C ASN A 67 19.47 -22.89 4.84
N ALA A 68 19.50 -22.60 3.52
CA ALA A 68 18.33 -22.22 2.77
C ALA A 68 17.84 -23.32 1.83
N LYS A 69 16.55 -23.67 1.90
CA LYS A 69 15.90 -24.60 0.96
C LYS A 69 15.88 -24.06 -0.47
N LYS A 70 15.70 -22.74 -0.60
CA LYS A 70 15.68 -22.05 -1.88
C LYS A 70 16.44 -20.74 -1.79
N VAL A 71 17.35 -20.53 -2.74
CA VAL A 71 18.10 -19.27 -2.90
C VAL A 71 17.71 -18.62 -4.20
N ILE A 72 17.48 -17.32 -4.18
CA ILE A 72 17.20 -16.49 -5.35
C ILE A 72 18.23 -15.36 -5.37
N ASP A 73 19.03 -15.28 -6.44
CA ASP A 73 20.00 -14.19 -6.61
C ASP A 73 19.31 -12.94 -7.18
N ALA A 74 19.19 -11.93 -6.34
CA ALA A 74 18.64 -10.61 -6.70
C ALA A 74 19.74 -9.59 -7.06
N LYS A 75 20.91 -10.05 -7.47
CA LYS A 75 22.04 -9.19 -7.86
C LYS A 75 21.64 -8.25 -8.98
N GLY A 76 21.87 -6.95 -8.77
CA GLY A 76 21.52 -5.90 -9.73
C GLY A 76 20.06 -5.43 -9.64
N LEU A 77 19.24 -6.04 -8.78
CA LEU A 77 17.87 -5.70 -8.54
C LEU A 77 17.70 -4.97 -7.20
N TYR A 78 16.59 -4.27 -7.05
CA TYR A 78 16.15 -3.70 -5.80
C TYR A 78 15.18 -4.65 -5.09
N VAL A 79 15.25 -4.65 -3.77
CA VAL A 79 14.34 -5.41 -2.89
C VAL A 79 13.71 -4.43 -1.93
N SER A 80 12.41 -4.44 -1.82
CA SER A 80 11.67 -3.58 -0.89
C SER A 80 10.53 -4.36 -0.24
N PRO A 81 9.89 -3.82 0.82
CA PRO A 81 8.58 -4.30 1.21
C PRO A 81 7.64 -4.32 0.00
N GLY A 82 6.68 -5.24 -0.01
CA GLY A 82 5.62 -5.25 -1.01
C GLY A 82 4.85 -3.93 -1.03
N PHE A 83 4.48 -3.46 -2.20
CA PHE A 83 3.79 -2.17 -2.34
C PHE A 83 2.36 -2.26 -1.82
N ILE A 84 1.89 -1.13 -1.28
CA ILE A 84 0.56 -0.94 -0.70
C ILE A 84 -0.16 0.13 -1.51
N ASP A 85 -1.24 -0.26 -2.17
CA ASP A 85 -2.11 0.62 -2.94
C ASP A 85 -3.37 0.91 -2.13
N ILE A 86 -3.50 2.13 -1.61
CA ILE A 86 -4.61 2.48 -0.70
C ILE A 86 -5.86 2.99 -1.41
N HIS A 87 -5.87 2.98 -2.75
CA HIS A 87 -7.03 3.43 -3.51
C HIS A 87 -7.28 2.50 -4.70
N THR A 88 -8.20 1.57 -4.52
CA THR A 88 -8.58 0.60 -5.55
C THR A 88 -10.08 0.29 -5.48
N HIS A 89 -10.64 -0.29 -6.55
CA HIS A 89 -12.00 -0.79 -6.62
C HIS A 89 -11.97 -2.25 -7.04
N VAL A 90 -12.12 -3.16 -6.05
CA VAL A 90 -11.88 -4.58 -6.25
C VAL A 90 -13.07 -5.49 -5.85
N PHE A 91 -14.22 -4.91 -5.51
CA PHE A 91 -15.45 -5.67 -5.31
C PHE A 91 -16.06 -6.09 -6.67
N VAL A 92 -15.32 -6.92 -7.39
CA VAL A 92 -15.70 -7.44 -8.71
C VAL A 92 -16.89 -8.37 -8.63
N GLY A 93 -17.77 -8.29 -9.62
CA GLY A 93 -18.95 -9.14 -9.77
C GLY A 93 -19.57 -8.96 -11.15
N SER A 94 -20.84 -9.34 -11.30
CA SER A 94 -21.55 -9.32 -12.59
C SER A 94 -22.53 -8.14 -12.74
N LYS A 95 -22.78 -7.39 -11.67
CA LYS A 95 -23.72 -6.26 -11.70
C LYS A 95 -23.17 -5.07 -12.47
N PRO A 96 -24.00 -4.19 -12.99
CA PRO A 96 -23.57 -2.88 -13.46
C PRO A 96 -22.95 -2.07 -12.31
N GLY A 97 -21.91 -1.26 -12.61
CA GLY A 97 -21.25 -0.39 -11.62
C GLY A 97 -20.07 -1.06 -10.92
N PHE A 98 -19.74 -0.59 -9.72
CA PHE A 98 -18.55 -0.98 -8.96
C PHE A 98 -18.85 -2.06 -7.91
N ALA A 99 -19.85 -1.88 -7.06
CA ALA A 99 -20.16 -2.83 -6.01
C ALA A 99 -20.73 -4.14 -6.59
N ASP A 100 -20.06 -5.27 -6.37
CA ASP A 100 -20.40 -6.56 -6.98
C ASP A 100 -20.50 -6.42 -8.51
N GLY A 101 -19.63 -5.60 -9.09
CA GLY A 101 -19.82 -5.04 -10.41
C GLY A 101 -18.66 -5.20 -11.38
N ILE A 102 -19.01 -5.04 -12.67
CA ILE A 102 -18.07 -5.18 -13.79
C ILE A 102 -17.05 -4.04 -13.93
N ASN A 103 -17.25 -2.93 -13.21
CA ASN A 103 -16.32 -1.80 -13.24
C ASN A 103 -15.16 -1.98 -12.27
N SER A 104 -15.32 -2.82 -11.25
CA SER A 104 -14.23 -3.25 -10.36
C SER A 104 -13.31 -4.25 -11.04
N MET A 105 -12.09 -4.38 -10.55
CA MET A 105 -11.07 -5.27 -11.08
C MET A 105 -10.79 -6.42 -10.10
N SER A 106 -10.52 -7.62 -10.63
CA SER A 106 -9.95 -8.70 -9.84
C SER A 106 -8.52 -8.32 -9.43
N PRO A 107 -8.19 -8.24 -8.13
CA PRO A 107 -6.87 -7.79 -7.72
C PRO A 107 -5.77 -8.76 -8.15
N ASP A 108 -5.98 -10.07 -8.05
CA ASP A 108 -4.98 -11.10 -8.36
C ASP A 108 -4.54 -11.08 -9.82
N ASP A 109 -5.40 -10.62 -10.72
CA ASP A 109 -5.09 -10.54 -12.15
C ASP A 109 -4.19 -9.32 -12.47
N PHE A 110 -4.04 -8.39 -11.52
CA PHE A 110 -3.44 -7.11 -11.82
C PHE A 110 -2.33 -6.66 -10.86
N THR A 111 -2.48 -6.89 -9.57
CA THR A 111 -1.64 -6.27 -8.54
C THR A 111 -0.26 -6.93 -8.42
N CYS A 112 -0.21 -8.25 -8.36
CA CYS A 112 1.04 -8.97 -8.11
C CYS A 112 2.13 -8.69 -9.16
N ARG A 113 1.75 -8.49 -10.42
CA ARG A 113 2.69 -8.17 -11.51
C ARG A 113 3.30 -6.77 -11.42
N SER A 114 2.81 -5.94 -10.53
CA SER A 114 3.34 -4.60 -10.26
C SER A 114 3.99 -4.47 -8.88
N GLY A 115 4.29 -5.60 -8.21
CA GLY A 115 4.90 -5.58 -6.88
C GLY A 115 3.94 -5.25 -5.73
N VAL A 116 2.65 -5.08 -6.02
CA VAL A 116 1.62 -4.76 -5.01
C VAL A 116 1.19 -6.04 -4.31
N THR A 117 1.32 -6.07 -3.00
CA THR A 117 0.94 -7.22 -2.14
C THR A 117 -0.30 -6.94 -1.31
N THR A 118 -0.62 -5.65 -1.13
CA THR A 118 -1.78 -5.19 -0.36
C THR A 118 -2.49 -4.08 -1.12
N VAL A 119 -3.81 -4.22 -1.25
CA VAL A 119 -4.69 -3.16 -1.76
C VAL A 119 -5.70 -2.76 -0.68
N VAL A 120 -6.15 -1.50 -0.75
CA VAL A 120 -7.29 -1.05 0.04
C VAL A 120 -8.39 -0.65 -0.91
N ASP A 121 -9.52 -1.34 -0.84
CA ASP A 121 -10.71 -0.98 -1.58
C ASP A 121 -11.26 0.35 -1.07
N ALA A 122 -11.45 1.31 -1.96
CA ALA A 122 -11.83 2.68 -1.62
C ALA A 122 -13.36 2.88 -1.54
N GLY A 123 -14.00 2.04 -0.72
CA GLY A 123 -15.42 2.21 -0.43
C GLY A 123 -16.35 1.67 -1.50
N THR A 124 -15.92 0.68 -2.27
CA THR A 124 -16.81 -0.01 -3.20
C THR A 124 -17.97 -0.68 -2.47
N SER A 125 -17.72 -1.21 -1.24
CA SER A 125 -18.76 -1.71 -0.35
C SER A 125 -19.08 -0.74 0.78
N GLY A 126 -20.34 -0.76 1.21
CA GLY A 126 -20.81 -0.15 2.45
C GLY A 126 -21.17 -1.24 3.49
N TRP A 127 -21.72 -0.80 4.63
CA TRP A 127 -22.00 -1.70 5.76
C TRP A 127 -23.05 -2.79 5.44
N ARG A 128 -23.92 -2.60 4.44
CA ARG A 128 -24.96 -3.58 4.04
C ARG A 128 -24.40 -4.71 3.20
N ASN A 129 -23.45 -4.46 2.32
CA ASN A 129 -22.92 -5.45 1.38
C ASN A 129 -21.46 -5.85 1.63
N PHE A 130 -20.83 -5.32 2.69
CA PHE A 130 -19.47 -5.73 3.07
C PHE A 130 -19.33 -7.24 3.32
N PRO A 131 -20.29 -7.93 4.01
CA PRO A 131 -20.18 -9.38 4.19
C PRO A 131 -20.12 -10.17 2.87
N LEU A 132 -20.87 -9.70 1.85
CA LEU A 132 -20.81 -10.29 0.51
C LEU A 132 -19.45 -10.05 -0.15
N PHE A 133 -18.92 -8.82 -0.07
CA PHE A 133 -17.59 -8.50 -0.58
C PHE A 133 -16.51 -9.37 0.08
N LYS A 134 -16.60 -9.55 1.39
CA LYS A 134 -15.66 -10.38 2.13
C LYS A 134 -15.69 -11.83 1.65
N ASP A 135 -16.87 -12.45 1.60
CA ASP A 135 -17.00 -13.84 1.15
C ASP A 135 -16.65 -14.03 -0.33
N GLN A 136 -17.07 -13.11 -1.18
CA GLN A 136 -16.95 -13.27 -2.63
C GLN A 136 -15.53 -12.99 -3.16
N VAL A 137 -14.81 -12.04 -2.56
CA VAL A 137 -13.53 -11.55 -3.09
C VAL A 137 -12.41 -11.58 -2.05
N ILE A 138 -12.61 -10.96 -0.87
CA ILE A 138 -11.52 -10.76 0.10
C ILE A 138 -10.93 -12.10 0.55
N ASP A 139 -11.77 -13.05 0.97
CA ASP A 139 -11.34 -14.34 1.51
C ASP A 139 -10.80 -15.32 0.44
N LYS A 140 -10.94 -14.97 -0.85
CA LYS A 140 -10.52 -15.82 -1.97
C LYS A 140 -9.30 -15.29 -2.71
N SER A 141 -8.92 -14.05 -2.46
CA SER A 141 -7.79 -13.39 -3.16
C SER A 141 -6.45 -13.74 -2.54
N LYS A 142 -5.43 -13.90 -3.39
CA LYS A 142 -4.02 -14.01 -2.97
C LYS A 142 -3.47 -12.66 -2.52
N THR A 143 -3.90 -11.59 -3.16
CA THR A 143 -3.61 -10.21 -2.75
C THR A 143 -4.29 -9.92 -1.42
N ARG A 144 -3.60 -9.30 -0.45
CA ARG A 144 -4.26 -8.82 0.77
C ARG A 144 -5.18 -7.68 0.41
N ILE A 145 -6.46 -7.82 0.75
CA ILE A 145 -7.47 -6.78 0.54
C ILE A 145 -7.89 -6.23 1.90
N LEU A 146 -7.68 -4.94 2.08
CA LEU A 146 -8.26 -4.14 3.15
C LEU A 146 -9.32 -3.23 2.53
N THR A 147 -10.11 -2.51 3.34
CA THR A 147 -11.13 -1.62 2.79
C THR A 147 -11.34 -0.37 3.64
N PHE A 148 -11.58 0.75 2.97
CA PHE A 148 -12.33 1.86 3.53
C PHE A 148 -13.81 1.55 3.34
N LEU A 149 -14.56 1.44 4.42
CA LEU A 149 -15.99 1.18 4.35
C LEU A 149 -16.73 2.44 3.92
N ASN A 150 -17.53 2.37 2.86
CA ASN A 150 -18.33 3.51 2.44
C ASN A 150 -19.39 3.84 3.50
N ILE A 151 -19.58 5.13 3.80
CA ILE A 151 -20.64 5.58 4.70
C ILE A 151 -22.03 5.29 4.12
N ALA A 152 -22.20 5.35 2.80
CA ALA A 152 -23.41 4.88 2.12
C ALA A 152 -23.53 3.35 2.29
N GLY A 153 -24.64 2.89 2.84
CA GLY A 153 -24.80 1.51 3.26
C GLY A 153 -24.60 0.46 2.18
N TRP A 154 -24.93 0.78 0.93
CA TRP A 154 -24.71 -0.09 -0.24
C TRP A 154 -23.42 0.22 -1.02
N GLY A 155 -22.59 1.15 -0.50
CA GLY A 155 -21.35 1.55 -1.17
C GLY A 155 -21.61 2.11 -2.57
N MET A 156 -20.73 1.79 -3.51
CA MET A 156 -20.78 2.27 -4.90
C MET A 156 -21.73 1.43 -5.77
N SER A 157 -22.94 1.15 -5.26
CA SER A 157 -24.01 0.43 -5.98
C SER A 157 -24.84 1.31 -6.93
N GLY A 158 -24.37 2.50 -7.24
CA GLY A 158 -25.00 3.45 -8.16
C GLY A 158 -25.55 4.69 -7.48
N LYS A 159 -26.08 5.62 -8.29
CA LYS A 159 -26.50 6.95 -7.84
C LYS A 159 -27.52 6.92 -6.69
N LEU A 160 -28.53 6.07 -6.77
CA LEU A 160 -29.55 5.97 -5.71
C LEU A 160 -28.96 5.61 -4.34
N ALA A 161 -27.91 4.77 -4.30
CA ALA A 161 -27.23 4.42 -3.07
C ALA A 161 -26.36 5.60 -2.56
N ALA A 162 -25.67 6.29 -3.45
CA ALA A 162 -24.81 7.41 -3.11
C ALA A 162 -25.57 8.66 -2.63
N GLU A 163 -26.84 8.82 -3.07
CA GLU A 163 -27.70 9.96 -2.71
C GLU A 163 -28.59 9.70 -1.48
N ASN A 164 -28.63 8.49 -0.95
CA ASN A 164 -29.50 8.15 0.18
C ASN A 164 -28.85 8.50 1.52
N ILE A 165 -29.06 9.75 1.97
CA ILE A 165 -28.51 10.25 3.24
C ILE A 165 -29.01 9.43 4.45
N ASP A 166 -30.25 8.96 4.44
CA ASP A 166 -30.84 8.19 5.54
C ASP A 166 -30.13 6.83 5.73
N ASP A 167 -29.47 6.32 4.70
CA ASP A 167 -28.69 5.08 4.73
C ASP A 167 -27.20 5.29 5.10
N MET A 168 -26.77 6.53 5.23
CA MET A 168 -25.43 6.90 5.68
C MET A 168 -25.37 6.91 7.20
N ASN A 169 -25.31 5.73 7.82
CA ASN A 169 -25.48 5.55 9.25
C ASN A 169 -24.17 5.28 9.99
N PRO A 170 -23.69 6.22 10.84
CA PRO A 170 -22.42 6.08 11.56
C PRO A 170 -22.37 4.87 12.51
N ASP A 171 -23.50 4.53 13.16
CA ASP A 171 -23.58 3.41 14.08
C ASP A 171 -23.47 2.07 13.35
N SER A 172 -24.15 1.92 12.24
CA SER A 172 -24.08 0.74 11.37
C SER A 172 -22.65 0.55 10.82
N ALA A 173 -22.01 1.62 10.39
CA ALA A 173 -20.63 1.61 9.95
C ALA A 173 -19.68 1.20 11.10
N PHE A 174 -19.84 1.79 12.28
CA PHE A 174 -19.09 1.46 13.50
C PHE A 174 -19.21 -0.02 13.85
N PHE A 175 -20.42 -0.56 13.96
CA PHE A 175 -20.64 -1.97 14.29
C PHE A 175 -20.03 -2.92 13.24
N THR A 176 -20.04 -2.52 11.96
CA THR A 176 -19.40 -3.30 10.88
C THR A 176 -17.89 -3.30 11.05
N ILE A 177 -17.27 -2.16 11.36
CA ILE A 177 -15.83 -2.09 11.66
C ILE A 177 -15.47 -2.96 12.86
N GLN A 178 -16.24 -2.88 13.96
CA GLN A 178 -16.01 -3.69 15.15
C GLN A 178 -16.10 -5.21 14.86
N LYS A 179 -16.94 -5.59 13.92
CA LYS A 179 -17.07 -7.00 13.50
C LYS A 179 -15.92 -7.48 12.61
N TYR A 180 -15.28 -6.58 11.85
CA TYR A 180 -14.23 -6.92 10.89
C TYR A 180 -12.99 -6.01 11.03
N PRO A 181 -12.40 -5.90 12.24
CA PRO A 181 -11.35 -4.92 12.53
C PRO A 181 -10.05 -5.18 11.77
N GLU A 182 -9.78 -6.43 11.39
CA GLU A 182 -8.57 -6.82 10.65
C GLU A 182 -8.65 -6.43 9.16
N THR A 183 -9.85 -6.12 8.65
CA THR A 183 -10.08 -5.89 7.23
C THR A 183 -10.46 -4.45 6.94
N ILE A 184 -11.30 -3.84 7.79
CA ILE A 184 -11.78 -2.47 7.59
C ILE A 184 -10.83 -1.50 8.28
N VAL A 185 -10.16 -0.66 7.51
CA VAL A 185 -9.09 0.24 7.98
C VAL A 185 -9.50 1.71 8.02
N GLY A 186 -10.70 2.04 7.55
CA GLY A 186 -11.19 3.43 7.55
C GLY A 186 -12.61 3.55 7.01
N ILE A 187 -13.08 4.78 6.94
CA ILE A 187 -14.36 5.16 6.33
C ILE A 187 -14.08 5.89 5.02
N LYS A 188 -14.97 5.74 4.04
CA LYS A 188 -14.96 6.48 2.77
C LYS A 188 -16.19 7.36 2.67
N ILE A 189 -16.00 8.58 2.17
CA ILE A 189 -17.04 9.44 1.62
C ILE A 189 -16.69 9.84 0.20
N GLY A 190 -17.65 9.74 -0.72
CA GLY A 190 -17.49 10.15 -2.11
C GLY A 190 -18.77 9.98 -2.90
N HIS A 191 -18.80 10.56 -4.11
CA HIS A 191 -19.89 10.39 -5.11
C HIS A 191 -21.27 10.92 -4.72
N TYR A 192 -21.43 11.63 -3.59
CA TYR A 192 -22.65 12.34 -3.28
C TYR A 192 -22.71 13.66 -4.07
N GLU A 193 -23.78 13.86 -4.85
CA GLU A 193 -23.93 15.02 -5.76
C GLU A 193 -24.79 16.15 -5.15
N GLY A 194 -25.43 15.92 -4.01
CA GLY A 194 -26.23 16.93 -3.32
C GLY A 194 -25.38 18.05 -2.73
N LYS A 195 -26.02 19.03 -2.09
CA LYS A 195 -25.36 20.21 -1.49
C LYS A 195 -25.26 20.13 0.04
N ASP A 196 -25.78 19.06 0.61
CA ASP A 196 -25.82 18.87 2.06
C ASP A 196 -24.49 18.29 2.56
N TRP A 197 -23.95 18.87 3.61
CA TRP A 197 -22.74 18.37 4.28
C TRP A 197 -23.00 17.18 5.23
N THR A 198 -24.26 16.81 5.47
CA THR A 198 -24.62 15.68 6.35
C THR A 198 -23.90 14.39 5.97
N PRO A 199 -23.73 13.99 4.70
CA PRO A 199 -22.96 12.81 4.34
C PRO A 199 -21.49 12.87 4.81
N PHE A 200 -20.87 14.03 4.68
CA PHE A 200 -19.50 14.25 5.13
C PHE A 200 -19.42 14.17 6.66
N ASP A 201 -20.31 14.86 7.36
CA ASP A 201 -20.34 14.91 8.84
C ASP A 201 -20.65 13.52 9.41
N GLN A 202 -21.50 12.72 8.78
CA GLN A 202 -21.79 11.34 9.18
C GLN A 202 -20.57 10.41 8.95
N ALA A 203 -19.86 10.56 7.83
CA ALA A 203 -18.65 9.81 7.57
C ALA A 203 -17.54 10.15 8.60
N LEU A 204 -17.40 11.43 8.92
CA LEU A 204 -16.48 11.90 9.94
C LEU A 204 -16.84 11.33 11.33
N ALA A 205 -18.10 11.37 11.71
CA ALA A 205 -18.60 10.82 12.99
C ALA A 205 -18.34 9.30 13.07
N ALA A 206 -18.57 8.56 11.98
CA ALA A 206 -18.27 7.12 11.91
C ALA A 206 -16.78 6.84 12.07
N ALA A 207 -15.93 7.60 11.38
CA ALA A 207 -14.48 7.48 11.44
C ALA A 207 -13.93 7.83 12.84
N GLU A 208 -14.45 8.88 13.47
CA GLU A 208 -14.10 9.28 14.82
C GLU A 208 -14.49 8.23 15.85
N LYS A 209 -15.76 7.78 15.83
CA LYS A 209 -16.29 6.76 16.73
C LYS A 209 -15.50 5.46 16.63
N SER A 210 -15.01 5.10 15.43
CA SER A 210 -14.24 3.89 15.17
C SER A 210 -12.73 4.06 15.37
N ASN A 211 -12.25 5.27 15.63
CA ASN A 211 -10.83 5.62 15.69
C ASN A 211 -10.04 5.19 14.45
N VAL A 212 -10.62 5.37 13.26
CA VAL A 212 -10.02 5.09 11.96
C VAL A 212 -9.91 6.36 11.11
N PRO A 213 -9.05 6.40 10.07
CA PRO A 213 -9.00 7.52 9.15
C PRO A 213 -10.26 7.60 8.27
N LEU A 214 -10.56 8.83 7.84
CA LEU A 214 -11.53 9.12 6.80
C LEU A 214 -10.79 9.29 5.46
N LEU A 215 -11.23 8.62 4.41
CA LEU A 215 -10.82 8.86 3.03
C LEU A 215 -11.88 9.72 2.35
N VAL A 216 -11.50 10.90 1.89
CA VAL A 216 -12.38 11.89 1.28
C VAL A 216 -12.15 11.96 -0.23
N GLU A 217 -13.24 11.82 -0.98
CA GLU A 217 -13.29 11.97 -2.44
C GLU A 217 -14.54 12.77 -2.82
N CYS A 218 -14.45 14.09 -2.71
CA CYS A 218 -15.56 14.98 -3.06
C CYS A 218 -15.11 15.93 -4.17
N HIS A 219 -15.58 15.71 -5.41
CA HIS A 219 -15.10 16.40 -6.62
C HIS A 219 -15.92 17.62 -7.01
N LEU A 220 -17.14 17.75 -6.50
CA LEU A 220 -18.10 18.71 -6.99
C LEU A 220 -17.88 20.10 -6.39
N PRO A 221 -18.26 21.18 -7.12
CA PRO A 221 -18.01 22.56 -6.71
C PRO A 221 -18.73 22.98 -5.43
N GLN A 222 -19.84 22.31 -5.06
CA GLN A 222 -20.54 22.53 -3.79
C GLN A 222 -19.74 22.05 -2.57
N TYR A 223 -18.63 21.33 -2.78
CA TYR A 223 -17.67 20.93 -1.74
C TYR A 223 -16.31 21.56 -2.03
N PRO A 224 -16.12 22.87 -1.76
CA PRO A 224 -14.85 23.54 -1.97
C PRO A 224 -13.72 22.80 -1.21
N LEU A 225 -12.56 22.66 -1.84
CA LEU A 225 -11.43 21.92 -1.27
C LEU A 225 -11.02 22.47 0.10
N GLU A 226 -11.05 23.79 0.27
CA GLU A 226 -10.72 24.45 1.54
C GLU A 226 -11.67 24.02 2.66
N ASP A 227 -12.98 23.98 2.40
CA ASP A 227 -13.99 23.58 3.38
C ASP A 227 -13.86 22.10 3.76
N GLN A 228 -13.53 21.23 2.79
CA GLN A 228 -13.24 19.83 3.06
C GLN A 228 -12.02 19.70 4.00
N LEU A 229 -10.90 20.33 3.65
CA LEU A 229 -9.65 20.25 4.42
C LEU A 229 -9.81 20.83 5.83
N ASN A 230 -10.64 21.89 6.00
CA ASN A 230 -10.93 22.47 7.31
C ASN A 230 -11.73 21.53 8.22
N ARG A 231 -12.64 20.71 7.66
CA ARG A 231 -13.45 19.72 8.39
C ARG A 231 -12.66 18.45 8.75
N MET A 232 -11.64 18.08 7.97
CA MET A 232 -10.85 16.87 8.16
C MET A 232 -9.98 16.95 9.42
N ARG A 233 -9.68 15.79 10.00
CA ARG A 233 -8.83 15.62 11.19
C ARG A 233 -7.39 15.25 10.79
N PRO A 234 -6.39 15.50 11.62
CA PRO A 234 -5.06 14.93 11.44
C PRO A 234 -5.13 13.41 11.24
N GLY A 235 -4.49 12.92 10.17
CA GLY A 235 -4.52 11.50 9.77
C GLY A 235 -5.65 11.13 8.81
N ASP A 236 -6.63 12.01 8.56
CA ASP A 236 -7.59 11.82 7.47
C ASP A 236 -6.91 12.05 6.11
N ILE A 237 -7.42 11.41 5.07
CA ILE A 237 -6.80 11.32 3.75
C ILE A 237 -7.70 12.01 2.72
N ILE A 238 -7.16 12.97 1.98
CA ILE A 238 -7.79 13.50 0.76
C ILE A 238 -7.17 12.79 -0.44
N THR A 239 -7.99 12.18 -1.29
CA THR A 239 -7.53 11.53 -2.52
C THR A 239 -7.77 12.41 -3.75
N HIS A 240 -7.29 11.98 -4.93
CA HIS A 240 -7.27 12.77 -6.17
C HIS A 240 -6.64 14.16 -5.95
N SER A 241 -5.58 14.19 -5.13
CA SER A 241 -5.00 15.45 -4.67
C SER A 241 -4.42 16.32 -5.79
N PHE A 242 -4.11 15.72 -6.93
CA PHE A 242 -3.52 16.41 -8.09
C PHE A 242 -4.45 16.43 -9.30
N GLU A 243 -5.74 16.44 -9.03
CA GLU A 243 -6.81 16.54 -10.00
C GLU A 243 -6.95 17.99 -10.51
N LYS A 244 -7.25 18.12 -11.81
CA LYS A 244 -7.63 19.39 -12.43
C LYS A 244 -8.98 19.25 -13.10
N VAL A 245 -10.03 19.60 -12.39
CA VAL A 245 -11.39 19.68 -12.95
C VAL A 245 -11.87 21.12 -12.88
N SER A 246 -12.68 21.50 -13.85
CA SER A 246 -13.14 22.89 -14.01
C SER A 246 -13.99 23.38 -12.85
N GLU A 247 -14.73 22.48 -12.21
CA GLU A 247 -15.69 22.79 -11.17
C GLU A 247 -15.11 22.74 -9.75
N ARG A 248 -13.95 22.10 -9.55
CA ARG A 248 -13.32 21.97 -8.25
C ARG A 248 -12.07 22.85 -8.15
N MET A 249 -11.91 23.51 -7.01
CA MET A 249 -10.67 24.20 -6.68
C MET A 249 -9.51 23.21 -6.53
N SER A 250 -8.48 23.34 -7.37
CA SER A 250 -7.28 22.49 -7.31
C SER A 250 -6.33 22.92 -6.21
N VAL A 251 -5.32 22.08 -5.92
CA VAL A 251 -4.27 22.38 -4.92
C VAL A 251 -3.32 23.50 -5.36
N ILE A 252 -3.27 23.79 -6.68
CA ILE A 252 -2.44 24.83 -7.29
C ILE A 252 -3.34 25.99 -7.72
N ASP A 253 -2.91 27.22 -7.48
CA ASP A 253 -3.61 28.42 -7.93
C ASP A 253 -3.26 28.79 -9.39
N GLU A 254 -3.87 29.86 -9.89
CA GLU A 254 -3.69 30.36 -11.26
C GLU A 254 -2.27 30.90 -11.52
N GLN A 255 -1.51 31.16 -10.47
CA GLN A 255 -0.10 31.59 -10.51
C GLN A 255 0.87 30.41 -10.45
N GLY A 256 0.36 29.18 -10.34
CA GLY A 256 1.17 27.97 -10.22
C GLY A 256 1.71 27.72 -8.80
N LEU A 257 1.16 28.37 -7.78
CA LEU A 257 1.56 28.23 -6.40
C LEU A 257 0.63 27.27 -5.65
N VAL A 258 1.19 26.49 -4.71
CA VAL A 258 0.38 25.69 -3.77
C VAL A 258 -0.43 26.65 -2.89
N ARG A 259 -1.75 26.49 -2.90
CA ARG A 259 -2.67 27.35 -2.14
C ARG A 259 -2.32 27.37 -0.65
N PRO A 260 -2.40 28.51 0.03
CA PRO A 260 -2.02 28.62 1.45
C PRO A 260 -2.76 27.63 2.35
N PHE A 261 -4.08 27.44 2.16
CA PHE A 261 -4.87 26.52 2.98
C PHE A 261 -4.46 25.05 2.79
N VAL A 262 -3.94 24.67 1.62
CA VAL A 262 -3.40 23.32 1.37
C VAL A 262 -2.12 23.09 2.20
N LYS A 263 -1.24 24.10 2.26
CA LYS A 263 -0.03 24.05 3.11
C LYS A 263 -0.39 23.96 4.60
N GLU A 264 -1.41 24.71 5.02
CA GLU A 264 -1.90 24.63 6.41
C GLU A 264 -2.52 23.25 6.72
N ALA A 265 -3.30 22.67 5.80
CA ALA A 265 -3.84 21.32 5.95
C ALA A 265 -2.72 20.27 6.06
N GLN A 266 -1.67 20.36 5.23
CA GLN A 266 -0.49 19.47 5.32
C GLN A 266 0.19 19.60 6.69
N LYS A 267 0.39 20.81 7.21
CA LYS A 267 0.94 21.05 8.55
C LYS A 267 0.05 20.53 9.66
N LYS A 268 -1.27 20.62 9.49
CA LYS A 268 -2.27 20.06 10.42
C LYS A 268 -2.20 18.54 10.47
N GLY A 269 -1.57 17.88 9.48
CA GLY A 269 -1.44 16.43 9.40
C GLY A 269 -2.51 15.75 8.52
N ILE A 270 -3.16 16.49 7.63
CA ILE A 270 -3.99 15.91 6.57
C ILE A 270 -3.06 15.21 5.56
N LEU A 271 -3.42 14.01 5.15
CA LEU A 271 -2.65 13.18 4.24
C LEU A 271 -3.19 13.33 2.81
N PHE A 272 -2.27 13.41 1.86
CA PHE A 272 -2.59 13.62 0.44
C PHE A 272 -2.29 12.33 -0.33
N ASP A 273 -3.32 11.71 -0.91
CA ASP A 273 -3.18 10.54 -1.77
C ASP A 273 -3.29 10.94 -3.25
N VAL A 274 -2.53 10.26 -4.11
CA VAL A 274 -2.54 10.56 -5.55
C VAL A 274 -3.89 10.24 -6.16
N GLY A 275 -4.45 9.05 -5.91
CA GLY A 275 -5.71 8.64 -6.48
C GLY A 275 -5.74 8.83 -8.00
N HIS A 276 -4.78 8.22 -8.73
CA HIS A 276 -4.53 8.60 -10.13
C HIS A 276 -5.74 8.44 -11.05
N GLY A 277 -6.40 7.29 -10.99
CA GLY A 277 -7.60 6.97 -11.76
C GLY A 277 -7.55 7.33 -13.24
N GLY A 278 -8.73 7.60 -13.78
CA GLY A 278 -8.90 8.17 -15.10
C GLY A 278 -8.83 9.69 -15.13
N ALA A 279 -9.09 10.37 -14.02
CA ALA A 279 -9.19 11.84 -13.93
C ALA A 279 -8.32 12.48 -12.85
N GLY A 280 -7.91 11.74 -11.82
CA GLY A 280 -7.37 12.26 -10.55
C GLY A 280 -5.92 12.76 -10.58
N PHE A 281 -5.20 12.67 -11.69
CA PHE A 281 -3.78 13.06 -11.76
C PHE A 281 -3.43 13.86 -13.01
N TRP A 282 -2.93 15.09 -12.81
CA TRP A 282 -2.51 16.00 -13.87
C TRP A 282 -1.09 16.51 -13.62
N PHE A 283 -0.23 16.51 -14.64
CA PHE A 283 1.14 17.05 -14.51
C PHE A 283 1.15 18.54 -14.19
N SER A 284 0.14 19.30 -14.67
CA SER A 284 0.00 20.73 -14.36
C SER A 284 -0.22 21.00 -12.88
N GLU A 285 -0.74 20.03 -12.12
CA GLU A 285 -0.96 20.11 -10.68
C GLU A 285 0.21 19.46 -9.91
N ALA A 286 0.58 18.23 -10.28
CA ALA A 286 1.56 17.45 -9.54
C ALA A 286 2.99 18.01 -9.61
N MET A 287 3.42 18.54 -10.78
CA MET A 287 4.79 19.04 -10.93
C MET A 287 5.06 20.32 -10.12
N PRO A 288 4.22 21.38 -10.17
CA PRO A 288 4.43 22.54 -9.32
C PRO A 288 4.23 22.23 -7.83
N ALA A 289 3.30 21.34 -7.48
CA ALA A 289 3.11 20.87 -6.11
C ALA A 289 4.40 20.23 -5.54
N LEU A 290 4.96 19.28 -6.29
CA LEU A 290 6.21 18.59 -5.92
C LEU A 290 7.37 19.56 -5.74
N LYS A 291 7.55 20.52 -6.66
CA LYS A 291 8.61 21.55 -6.58
C LYS A 291 8.49 22.44 -5.35
N GLN A 292 7.29 22.63 -4.84
CA GLN A 292 7.00 23.48 -3.66
C GLN A 292 6.87 22.67 -2.36
N GLY A 293 7.19 21.36 -2.38
CA GLY A 293 7.22 20.49 -1.20
C GLY A 293 5.87 19.92 -0.78
N LEU A 294 4.81 20.06 -1.59
CA LEU A 294 3.59 19.31 -1.41
C LEU A 294 3.79 17.91 -2.01
N LEU A 295 4.18 16.99 -1.15
CA LEU A 295 4.42 15.59 -1.54
C LEU A 295 3.21 14.73 -1.20
N PRO A 296 2.83 13.76 -2.06
CA PRO A 296 1.80 12.79 -1.68
C PRO A 296 2.29 11.90 -0.53
N ASN A 297 1.37 11.42 0.28
CA ASN A 297 1.65 10.41 1.31
C ASN A 297 1.58 8.99 0.74
N SER A 298 0.82 8.79 -0.34
CA SER A 298 0.63 7.50 -1.00
C SER A 298 0.39 7.68 -2.50
N PHE A 299 0.64 6.61 -3.24
CA PHE A 299 0.41 6.51 -4.69
C PHE A 299 -0.85 5.70 -5.00
N GLY A 300 -1.99 6.03 -4.40
CA GLY A 300 -3.25 5.38 -4.75
C GLY A 300 -3.46 5.36 -6.26
N THR A 301 -3.73 4.17 -6.82
CA THR A 301 -3.88 4.05 -8.27
C THR A 301 -5.29 4.37 -8.73
N ASP A 302 -6.28 4.26 -7.84
CA ASP A 302 -7.70 4.24 -8.20
C ASP A 302 -7.94 3.18 -9.29
N LEU A 303 -7.47 1.95 -8.97
CA LEU A 303 -7.55 0.79 -9.86
C LEU A 303 -9.01 0.42 -10.13
N HIS A 304 -9.43 0.55 -11.36
CA HIS A 304 -10.73 0.10 -11.85
C HIS A 304 -10.68 -0.11 -13.36
N ARG A 305 -11.73 -0.68 -13.94
CA ARG A 305 -11.79 -1.04 -15.37
C ARG A 305 -11.42 0.10 -16.32
N PHE A 306 -11.78 1.33 -16.00
CA PHE A 306 -11.53 2.47 -16.89
C PHE A 306 -10.15 3.08 -16.72
N SER A 307 -9.49 2.88 -15.55
CA SER A 307 -8.18 3.47 -15.25
C SER A 307 -7.00 2.63 -15.76
N VAL A 308 -7.13 1.29 -15.81
CA VAL A 308 -6.04 0.37 -16.19
C VAL A 308 -5.50 0.58 -17.61
N ASN A 309 -6.34 1.04 -18.53
CA ASN A 309 -5.95 1.32 -19.92
C ASN A 309 -5.78 2.81 -20.21
N SER A 310 -5.97 3.68 -19.21
CA SER A 310 -5.75 5.13 -19.28
C SER A 310 -4.29 5.50 -18.93
N GLY A 311 -4.06 6.74 -18.55
CA GLY A 311 -2.74 7.22 -18.10
C GLY A 311 -2.21 6.53 -16.83
N MET A 312 -3.07 5.97 -15.97
CA MET A 312 -2.68 5.29 -14.72
C MET A 312 -1.87 4.02 -14.98
N LYS A 313 -2.40 3.09 -15.72
CA LYS A 313 -1.85 1.75 -16.07
C LYS A 313 -1.68 0.83 -14.86
N ASP A 314 -0.72 1.07 -13.98
CA ASP A 314 -0.44 0.32 -12.75
C ASP A 314 0.35 1.17 -11.74
N MET A 315 0.57 0.62 -10.55
CA MET A 315 1.31 1.26 -9.46
C MET A 315 2.73 1.67 -9.89
N LEU A 316 3.44 0.81 -10.62
CA LEU A 316 4.81 1.11 -11.07
C LEU A 316 4.86 2.23 -12.11
N ASN A 317 3.80 2.38 -12.92
CA ASN A 317 3.68 3.50 -13.83
C ASN A 317 3.49 4.82 -13.06
N VAL A 318 2.65 4.83 -12.02
CA VAL A 318 2.46 6.00 -11.15
C VAL A 318 3.77 6.34 -10.45
N MET A 319 4.44 5.37 -9.83
CA MET A 319 5.76 5.55 -9.19
C MET A 319 6.81 6.06 -10.17
N SER A 320 6.83 5.55 -11.40
CA SER A 320 7.77 5.98 -12.46
C SER A 320 7.56 7.43 -12.87
N LYS A 321 6.31 7.93 -12.88
CA LYS A 321 6.03 9.36 -13.11
C LYS A 321 6.72 10.23 -12.07
N TYR A 322 6.52 9.93 -10.79
CA TYR A 322 7.13 10.69 -9.71
C TYR A 322 8.66 10.62 -9.73
N LEU A 323 9.23 9.46 -10.07
CA LEU A 323 10.68 9.32 -10.26
C LEU A 323 11.20 10.23 -11.38
N ASN A 324 10.49 10.35 -12.50
CA ASN A 324 10.88 11.21 -13.64
C ASN A 324 10.51 12.68 -13.42
N MET A 325 9.59 13.00 -12.51
CA MET A 325 9.35 14.37 -12.05
C MET A 325 10.39 14.85 -11.01
N GLY A 326 11.36 14.00 -10.64
CA GLY A 326 12.50 14.38 -9.78
C GLY A 326 12.39 13.91 -8.33
N MET A 327 11.39 13.14 -7.96
CA MET A 327 11.34 12.55 -6.61
C MET A 327 12.48 11.52 -6.46
N LYS A 328 13.15 11.52 -5.30
CA LYS A 328 14.19 10.54 -5.01
C LYS A 328 13.61 9.13 -4.94
N LYS A 329 14.36 8.14 -5.37
CA LYS A 329 13.96 6.73 -5.37
C LYS A 329 13.49 6.26 -3.98
N GLU A 330 14.20 6.64 -2.93
CA GLU A 330 13.89 6.30 -1.54
C GLU A 330 12.54 6.88 -1.11
N ASP A 331 12.27 8.12 -1.53
CA ASP A 331 11.00 8.80 -1.28
C ASP A 331 9.84 8.17 -2.06
N VAL A 332 10.09 7.65 -3.27
CA VAL A 332 9.10 6.89 -4.04
C VAL A 332 8.75 5.59 -3.30
N ILE A 333 9.76 4.84 -2.83
CA ILE A 333 9.53 3.60 -2.10
C ILE A 333 8.83 3.85 -0.76
N LEU A 334 9.21 4.91 -0.04
CA LEU A 334 8.52 5.29 1.21
C LEU A 334 7.00 5.44 1.00
N ARG A 335 6.59 6.11 -0.10
CA ARG A 335 5.19 6.39 -0.43
C ARG A 335 4.44 5.22 -1.09
N ALA A 336 5.16 4.18 -1.40
CA ALA A 336 4.60 2.91 -1.90
C ALA A 336 4.57 1.82 -0.82
N THR A 337 5.19 2.03 0.36
CA THR A 337 5.35 0.99 1.39
C THR A 337 4.97 1.49 2.78
N TRP A 338 5.89 2.13 3.50
CA TRP A 338 5.71 2.49 4.91
C TRP A 338 4.72 3.64 5.12
N ALA A 339 4.75 4.69 4.31
CA ALA A 339 3.84 5.82 4.48
C ALA A 339 2.35 5.43 4.29
N PRO A 340 1.95 4.68 3.25
CA PRO A 340 0.57 4.18 3.16
C PRO A 340 0.21 3.22 4.29
N ALA A 341 1.12 2.36 4.77
CA ALA A 341 0.86 1.52 5.94
C ALA A 341 0.50 2.34 7.18
N GLN A 342 1.25 3.42 7.44
CA GLN A 342 0.95 4.35 8.52
C GLN A 342 -0.38 5.08 8.31
N SER A 343 -0.66 5.51 7.07
CA SER A 343 -1.90 6.23 6.72
C SER A 343 -3.17 5.43 7.04
N ILE A 344 -3.09 4.11 6.93
CA ILE A 344 -4.20 3.19 7.23
C ILE A 344 -4.07 2.50 8.59
N LYS A 345 -3.15 2.95 9.46
CA LYS A 345 -2.87 2.37 10.78
C LYS A 345 -2.56 0.86 10.77
N ARG A 346 -1.90 0.38 9.70
CA ARG A 346 -1.43 -1.01 9.55
C ARG A 346 0.10 -1.05 9.57
N GLU A 347 0.67 -0.61 10.68
CA GLU A 347 2.12 -0.56 10.88
C GLU A 347 2.79 -1.93 11.04
N ASP A 348 2.02 -3.00 10.96
CA ASP A 348 2.45 -4.39 10.78
C ASP A 348 2.87 -4.70 9.34
N LEU A 349 2.57 -3.79 8.38
CA LEU A 349 2.84 -3.90 6.95
C LEU A 349 3.88 -2.88 6.47
N GLY A 350 4.34 -3.03 5.23
CA GLY A 350 5.17 -2.04 4.53
C GLY A 350 6.61 -1.94 5.02
N HIS A 351 7.15 -2.99 5.65
CA HIS A 351 8.53 -3.04 6.13
C HIS A 351 9.10 -4.48 6.18
N LEU A 352 10.43 -4.60 6.31
CA LEU A 352 11.16 -5.86 6.38
C LEU A 352 11.77 -6.11 7.78
N SER A 353 11.16 -5.60 8.85
CA SER A 353 11.62 -5.90 10.21
C SER A 353 11.49 -7.39 10.51
N GLN A 354 12.38 -7.92 11.34
CA GLN A 354 12.28 -9.30 11.80
C GLN A 354 10.90 -9.60 12.39
N GLY A 355 10.30 -10.72 12.01
CA GLY A 355 8.97 -11.16 12.40
C GLY A 355 7.82 -10.54 11.58
N ALA A 356 8.09 -9.52 10.77
CA ALA A 356 7.07 -8.98 9.85
C ALA A 356 6.69 -10.01 8.78
N VAL A 357 5.49 -9.87 8.24
CA VAL A 357 5.05 -10.69 7.12
C VAL A 357 5.98 -10.49 5.91
N ALA A 358 6.36 -11.58 5.25
CA ALA A 358 7.27 -11.54 4.09
C ALA A 358 6.52 -11.17 2.81
N ASP A 359 5.99 -9.94 2.78
CA ASP A 359 5.47 -9.30 1.59
C ASP A 359 6.60 -8.49 0.97
N ILE A 360 7.07 -8.88 -0.21
CA ILE A 360 8.30 -8.35 -0.82
C ILE A 360 8.06 -8.07 -2.30
N ALA A 361 8.54 -6.92 -2.77
CA ALA A 361 8.71 -6.61 -4.18
C ALA A 361 10.20 -6.60 -4.55
N VAL A 362 10.57 -7.40 -5.54
CA VAL A 362 11.88 -7.33 -6.21
C VAL A 362 11.67 -6.65 -7.56
N TRP A 363 12.42 -5.61 -7.84
CA TRP A 363 12.17 -4.75 -9.00
C TRP A 363 13.44 -4.14 -9.57
N SER A 364 13.35 -3.67 -10.81
CA SER A 364 14.43 -3.01 -11.53
C SER A 364 14.06 -1.60 -11.95
N ILE A 365 15.08 -0.79 -12.28
CA ILE A 365 14.91 0.49 -12.99
C ILE A 365 15.42 0.30 -14.40
N ARG A 366 14.53 0.20 -15.36
CA ARG A 366 14.88 0.19 -16.77
C ARG A 366 15.25 1.60 -17.22
N LYS A 367 16.36 1.70 -17.94
CA LYS A 367 16.78 2.93 -18.64
C LYS A 367 16.32 2.89 -20.09
N GLY A 368 15.89 4.01 -20.62
CA GLY A 368 15.43 4.13 -22.01
C GLY A 368 14.64 5.41 -22.23
N ASN A 369 13.94 5.51 -23.35
CA ASN A 369 13.05 6.62 -23.65
C ASN A 369 11.61 6.16 -23.37
N PHE A 370 10.96 6.75 -22.38
CA PHE A 370 9.61 6.41 -21.97
C PHE A 370 8.71 7.65 -22.02
N GLY A 371 7.46 7.47 -22.44
CA GLY A 371 6.43 8.49 -22.35
C GLY A 371 5.44 8.15 -21.23
N PHE A 372 5.11 9.15 -20.40
CA PHE A 372 4.13 9.02 -19.32
C PHE A 372 2.98 9.99 -19.56
N ILE A 373 1.74 9.52 -19.41
CA ILE A 373 0.53 10.27 -19.75
C ILE A 373 -0.26 10.56 -18.48
N ASP A 374 -0.76 11.80 -18.35
CA ASP A 374 -1.68 12.19 -17.29
C ASP A 374 -3.16 11.97 -17.67
N ALA A 375 -4.07 12.36 -16.80
CA ALA A 375 -5.51 12.25 -17.03
C ALA A 375 -6.02 13.18 -18.15
N GLY A 376 -5.32 14.28 -18.41
CA GLY A 376 -5.62 15.23 -19.49
C GLY A 376 -5.04 14.82 -20.85
N GLY A 377 -4.37 13.66 -20.95
CA GLY A 377 -3.69 13.23 -22.17
C GLY A 377 -2.35 13.90 -22.44
N ASN A 378 -1.85 14.72 -21.50
CA ASN A 378 -0.53 15.34 -21.63
C ASN A 378 0.55 14.31 -21.35
N LYS A 379 1.66 14.40 -22.10
CA LYS A 379 2.80 13.48 -22.00
C LYS A 379 4.03 14.18 -21.45
N ILE A 380 4.72 13.54 -20.51
CA ILE A 380 6.11 13.87 -20.18
C ILE A 380 7.04 12.76 -20.72
N GLU A 381 8.25 13.16 -21.09
CA GLU A 381 9.32 12.22 -21.39
C GLU A 381 10.07 11.85 -20.11
N GLY A 382 10.51 10.59 -20.05
CA GLY A 382 11.30 10.08 -18.94
C GLY A 382 12.37 9.11 -19.42
N ASP A 383 13.44 8.97 -18.63
CA ASP A 383 14.56 8.08 -18.93
C ASP A 383 14.58 6.80 -18.09
N ARG A 384 13.65 6.69 -17.13
CA ARG A 384 13.58 5.61 -16.14
C ARG A 384 12.17 5.06 -16.01
N LYS A 385 12.05 3.73 -15.96
CA LYS A 385 10.79 3.03 -15.72
C LYS A 385 11.01 1.92 -14.72
N LEU A 386 10.17 1.83 -13.70
CA LEU A 386 10.16 0.74 -12.73
C LEU A 386 9.47 -0.50 -13.34
N GLU A 387 10.02 -1.68 -13.05
CA GLU A 387 9.47 -2.97 -13.49
C GLU A 387 9.62 -4.00 -12.37
N ALA A 388 8.54 -4.73 -12.05
CA ALA A 388 8.58 -5.79 -11.03
C ALA A 388 9.14 -7.08 -11.65
N GLU A 389 10.16 -7.62 -11.03
CA GLU A 389 10.82 -8.87 -11.42
C GLU A 389 10.27 -10.07 -10.66
N LEU A 390 10.00 -9.90 -9.35
CA LEU A 390 9.47 -10.93 -8.48
C LEU A 390 8.60 -10.30 -7.40
N THR A 391 7.48 -10.94 -7.08
CA THR A 391 6.62 -10.52 -5.96
C THR A 391 6.36 -11.69 -5.04
N LEU A 392 6.57 -11.47 -3.74
CA LEU A 392 6.25 -12.44 -2.70
C LEU A 392 5.13 -11.90 -1.82
N ARG A 393 4.17 -12.77 -1.52
CA ARG A 393 3.07 -12.53 -0.60
C ARG A 393 3.10 -13.60 0.49
N GLU A 394 3.32 -13.19 1.75
CA GLU A 394 3.52 -14.13 2.87
C GLU A 394 4.62 -15.17 2.57
N GLY A 395 5.74 -14.72 2.01
CA GLY A 395 6.87 -15.58 1.64
C GLY A 395 6.65 -16.48 0.42
N LYS A 396 5.46 -16.49 -0.17
CA LYS A 396 5.13 -17.26 -1.37
C LYS A 396 5.31 -16.41 -2.62
N ILE A 397 5.95 -16.98 -3.63
CA ILE A 397 6.12 -16.33 -4.93
C ILE A 397 4.75 -16.30 -5.62
N VAL A 398 4.25 -15.09 -5.90
CA VAL A 398 2.97 -14.86 -6.59
C VAL A 398 3.15 -14.29 -7.99
N TRP A 399 4.32 -13.77 -8.30
CA TRP A 399 4.75 -13.28 -9.62
C TRP A 399 6.24 -13.49 -9.82
N ASP A 400 6.63 -13.94 -11.00
CA ASP A 400 8.03 -14.10 -11.43
C ASP A 400 8.10 -13.81 -12.93
N LEU A 401 8.55 -12.59 -13.29
CA LEU A 401 8.53 -12.09 -14.66
C LEU A 401 9.45 -12.89 -15.60
N ASN A 402 10.67 -13.16 -15.12
CA ASN A 402 11.75 -13.70 -15.94
C ASN A 402 12.25 -15.07 -15.44
N GLY A 403 11.47 -15.77 -14.61
CA GLY A 403 11.87 -17.07 -14.07
C GLY A 403 13.04 -17.02 -13.07
N LEU A 404 13.16 -15.90 -12.34
CA LEU A 404 14.22 -15.68 -11.37
C LEU A 404 14.28 -16.79 -10.30
N ALA A 405 13.13 -17.31 -9.95
CA ALA A 405 12.96 -18.41 -9.00
C ALA A 405 12.83 -19.79 -9.64
N ALA A 406 12.84 -19.88 -10.96
CA ALA A 406 12.68 -21.14 -11.69
C ALA A 406 13.98 -21.95 -11.70
N LYS A 407 13.86 -23.27 -11.80
CA LYS A 407 15.00 -24.15 -12.07
C LYS A 407 15.38 -24.05 -13.56
N LYS A 408 16.68 -24.01 -13.85
CA LYS A 408 17.13 -24.14 -15.23
C LYS A 408 16.64 -25.46 -15.82
N PHE A 409 16.08 -25.39 -17.01
CA PHE A 409 15.85 -26.60 -17.82
C PHE A 409 17.21 -27.20 -18.21
N VAL A 410 17.37 -28.49 -17.94
CA VAL A 410 18.55 -29.27 -18.31
C VAL A 410 18.05 -30.31 -19.32
N GLU A 411 18.64 -30.31 -20.52
CA GLU A 411 18.37 -31.30 -21.57
C GLU A 411 18.92 -32.67 -21.19
#